data_b7189ac14618cfe0f622731d1e259e74
#
_entry.id   b7189ac14618cfe0f622731d1e259e74
#
_cell.length_a   1.000
_cell.length_b   1.000
_cell.length_c   1.000
_cell.angle_alpha   90.00
_cell.angle_beta   90.00
_cell.angle_gamma   90.00
#
_symmetry.space_group_name_H-M   'P 1'
#
loop_
_entity.id
_entity.type
_entity.pdbx_description
1 polymer ?
#
loop_
_entity_poly.entity_id
_entity_poly.type
_entity_poly.pdbx_seq_one_letter_code
_entity_poly.pdbx_strand_id
1 'polypeptide(L)'
;MVAYRWDGESVLSEDKFFWVGKQMKVYLDDERTTPEGWVRVYWPDEAIALLDSGDVTEISLDHDLGDDERGTGYDVVLWIEEQVALHGFAPPAMKVHSANVSARTKMESGIRAIEAMTRKRDVR
;
A
#
# COMPACT_ATOMS: atom_id res chain seq x y z
N MET A 1 -25.35 -8.59 0.52
CA MET A 1 -24.80 -7.99 0.42
C MET A 1 -24.34 -7.68 0.27
N VAL A 2 -24.06 -8.10 -0.20
CA VAL A 2 -23.31 -7.61 -0.39
C VAL A 2 -23.08 -7.05 -0.82
N ALA A 3 -22.86 -7.01 -1.16
CA ALA A 3 -22.58 -6.35 -1.51
C ALA A 3 -22.20 -5.81 -1.84
N TYR A 4 -21.79 -5.46 -2.24
CA TYR A 4 -21.15 -4.72 -2.35
C TYR A 4 -20.98 -4.11 -3.18
N ARG A 5 -20.66 -3.59 -3.64
CA ARG A 5 -20.37 -2.89 -4.50
C ARG A 5 -19.82 -3.24 -5.47
N TRP A 6 -19.66 -3.53 -6.02
CA TRP A 6 -18.78 -3.91 -6.62
C TRP A 6 -18.68 -3.64 -7.97
N ASP A 7 -18.34 -3.27 -8.28
CA ASP A 7 -18.21 -3.00 -9.30
C ASP A 7 -17.97 -3.79 -10.01
N GLY A 8 -18.08 -4.08 -10.05
CA GLY A 8 -17.97 -4.60 -10.37
C GLY A 8 -17.66 -5.63 -10.69
N GLU A 9 -17.56 -6.43 -10.88
CA GLU A 9 -17.31 -7.30 -11.03
C GLU A 9 -17.61 -8.19 -10.34
N SER A 10 -18.32 -8.79 -10.29
CA SER A 10 -18.56 -9.37 -9.36
C SER A 10 -18.60 -10.58 -9.52
N VAL A 11 -18.64 -11.49 -9.36
CA VAL A 11 -18.60 -12.32 -9.20
C VAL A 11 -19.20 -13.02 -8.83
N LEU A 12 -19.67 -13.54 -8.75
CA LEU A 12 -20.05 -13.80 -8.19
C LEU A 12 -20.63 -14.54 -8.04
N SER A 13 -21.21 -15.28 -7.93
CA SER A 13 -21.68 -15.50 -7.40
C SER A 13 -22.25 -15.92 -6.95
N GLU A 14 -22.75 -16.69 -6.98
CA GLU A 14 -23.10 -16.67 -6.26
C GLU A 14 -23.15 -17.02 -5.62
N ASP A 15 -23.38 -17.77 -5.75
CA ASP A 15 -23.13 -17.71 -4.88
C ASP A 15 -22.60 -17.87 -4.55
N LYS A 16 -22.34 -18.24 -4.70
CA LYS A 16 -21.50 -17.95 -4.16
C LYS A 16 -20.87 -17.44 -4.24
N PHE A 17 -21.16 -17.53 -4.54
CA PHE A 17 -20.28 -16.77 -4.57
C PHE A 17 -20.00 -15.98 -3.56
N PHE A 18 -19.36 -16.07 -3.10
CA PHE A 18 -19.09 -15.10 -2.12
C PHE A 18 -18.05 -14.12 -2.63
N TRP A 19 -18.03 -12.92 -2.06
CA TRP A 19 -17.08 -11.90 -2.43
C TRP A 19 -15.76 -12.17 -1.75
N VAL A 20 -14.72 -12.25 -2.53
CA VAL A 20 -13.36 -12.30 -2.00
C VAL A 20 -12.70 -10.98 -2.36
N GLY A 21 -12.14 -10.29 -1.37
CA GLY A 21 -11.50 -9.01 -1.59
C GLY A 21 -10.43 -9.11 -2.66
N LYS A 22 -10.35 -8.09 -3.50
CA LYS A 22 -9.28 -7.99 -4.47
C LYS A 22 -7.96 -7.97 -3.75
N GLN A 23 -7.01 -8.71 -4.24
CA GLN A 23 -5.66 -8.70 -3.70
C GLN A 23 -4.79 -8.05 -4.73
N MET A 24 -4.32 -6.84 -4.46
CA MET A 24 -3.55 -6.11 -5.44
C MET A 24 -2.18 -5.75 -4.91
N LYS A 25 -1.24 -5.66 -5.83
CA LYS A 25 0.10 -5.16 -5.58
C LYS A 25 0.19 -3.79 -6.20
N VAL A 26 0.61 -2.80 -5.43
CA VAL A 26 0.60 -1.41 -5.84
C VAL A 26 2.02 -0.93 -6.07
N TYR A 27 2.23 -0.26 -7.21
CA TYR A 27 3.53 0.25 -7.62
C TYR A 27 3.46 1.76 -7.71
N LEU A 28 4.10 2.45 -6.77
CA LEU A 28 4.12 3.90 -6.73
C LEU A 28 5.38 4.40 -7.42
N ASP A 29 5.23 4.96 -8.60
CA ASP A 29 6.35 5.46 -9.39
C ASP A 29 5.81 6.34 -10.50
N ASP A 30 6.53 7.40 -10.84
CA ASP A 30 6.11 8.31 -11.90
C ASP A 30 6.75 8.02 -13.25
N GLU A 31 7.81 7.20 -13.31
CA GLU A 31 8.57 7.01 -14.54
C GLU A 31 8.81 5.56 -14.94
N ARG A 32 9.13 4.69 -13.98
CA ARG A 32 9.53 3.32 -14.31
C ARG A 32 8.38 2.52 -14.87
N THR A 33 8.71 1.55 -15.70
CA THR A 33 7.73 0.62 -16.24
C THR A 33 7.13 -0.19 -15.09
N THR A 34 5.82 -0.25 -15.04
CA THR A 34 5.13 -1.03 -14.00
C THR A 34 5.34 -2.51 -14.26
N PRO A 35 5.79 -3.28 -13.26
CA PRO A 35 5.90 -4.72 -13.43
C PRO A 35 4.54 -5.36 -13.71
N GLU A 36 4.58 -6.46 -14.42
CA GLU A 36 3.35 -7.17 -14.73
C GLU A 36 2.66 -7.62 -13.46
N GLY A 37 1.35 -7.46 -13.40
CA GLY A 37 0.56 -7.87 -12.24
C GLY A 37 0.47 -6.81 -11.15
N TRP A 38 1.11 -5.68 -11.33
CA TRP A 38 1.07 -4.58 -10.36
C TRP A 38 0.17 -3.47 -10.87
N VAL A 39 -0.46 -2.76 -9.94
CA VAL A 39 -1.30 -1.60 -10.23
C VAL A 39 -0.46 -0.36 -10.03
N ARG A 40 -0.31 0.43 -11.09
CA ARG A 40 0.48 1.66 -11.01
C ARG A 40 -0.34 2.79 -10.41
N VAL A 41 0.28 3.52 -9.50
CA VAL A 41 -0.21 4.83 -9.05
C VAL A 41 0.95 5.81 -9.13
N TYR A 42 0.63 7.08 -9.24
CA TYR A 42 1.62 8.12 -9.49
C TYR A 42 1.88 9.00 -8.28
N TRP A 43 0.93 9.06 -7.34
CA TRP A 43 0.99 10.00 -6.22
C TRP A 43 0.68 9.30 -4.90
N PRO A 44 1.22 9.83 -3.78
CA PRO A 44 0.97 9.21 -2.48
C PRO A 44 -0.50 9.13 -2.12
N ASP A 45 -1.27 10.18 -2.45
CA ASP A 45 -2.70 10.18 -2.11
C ASP A 45 -3.44 9.06 -2.85
N GLU A 46 -3.01 8.73 -4.07
CA GLU A 46 -3.60 7.61 -4.80
C GLU A 46 -3.27 6.28 -4.12
N ALA A 47 -2.02 6.11 -3.70
CA ALA A 47 -1.61 4.90 -3.00
C ALA A 47 -2.36 4.75 -1.70
N ILE A 48 -2.51 5.85 -0.96
CA ILE A 48 -3.20 5.84 0.32
C ILE A 48 -4.67 5.46 0.16
N ALA A 49 -5.32 5.97 -0.90
CA ALA A 49 -6.71 5.62 -1.16
C ALA A 49 -6.88 4.11 -1.36
N LEU A 50 -5.94 3.49 -2.08
CA LEU A 50 -5.98 2.05 -2.30
C LEU A 50 -5.68 1.29 -1.01
N LEU A 51 -4.70 1.76 -0.23
CA LEU A 51 -4.37 1.13 1.05
C LEU A 51 -5.56 1.18 2.01
N ASP A 52 -6.28 2.30 2.00
CA ASP A 52 -7.41 2.49 2.88
C ASP A 52 -8.57 1.54 2.53
N SER A 53 -8.62 1.04 1.30
CA SER A 53 -9.64 0.09 0.90
C SER A 53 -9.43 -1.29 1.54
N GLY A 54 -8.22 -1.59 1.98
CA GLY A 54 -7.90 -2.87 2.60
C GLY A 54 -7.55 -3.99 1.63
N ASP A 55 -7.44 -3.68 0.34
CA ASP A 55 -7.24 -4.70 -0.68
C ASP A 55 -5.79 -4.84 -1.15
N VAL A 56 -4.87 -4.05 -0.58
CA VAL A 56 -3.47 -4.06 -1.00
C VAL A 56 -2.69 -5.08 -0.19
N THR A 57 -2.07 -6.04 -0.88
CA THR A 57 -1.28 -7.07 -0.22
C THR A 57 0.21 -6.77 -0.26
N GLU A 58 0.64 -5.94 -1.21
CA GLU A 58 2.05 -5.61 -1.36
C GLU A 58 2.16 -4.24 -1.99
N ILE A 59 3.12 -3.43 -1.56
CA ILE A 59 3.33 -2.12 -2.15
C ILE A 59 4.83 -1.88 -2.32
N SER A 60 5.19 -1.33 -3.49
CA SER A 60 6.56 -0.97 -3.81
C SER A 60 6.60 0.53 -4.06
N LEU A 61 7.51 1.22 -3.36
CA LEU A 61 7.49 2.67 -3.26
C LEU A 61 8.75 3.29 -3.84
N ASP A 62 8.58 4.23 -4.78
CA ASP A 62 9.61 5.19 -5.11
C ASP A 62 9.47 6.37 -4.16
N HIS A 63 10.53 7.17 -4.03
CA HIS A 63 10.50 8.38 -3.21
C HIS A 63 10.16 9.62 -4.03
N ASP A 64 10.89 9.83 -5.12
CA ASP A 64 10.80 11.06 -5.87
C ASP A 64 9.76 10.90 -6.97
N LEU A 65 8.68 11.68 -6.88
CA LEU A 65 7.54 11.53 -7.77
C LEU A 65 7.32 12.75 -8.66
N GLY A 66 8.28 13.68 -8.69
CA GLY A 66 8.24 14.81 -9.58
C GLY A 66 7.74 16.09 -8.95
N ASP A 67 7.02 16.03 -7.84
CA ASP A 67 6.47 17.21 -7.18
C ASP A 67 6.41 16.93 -5.67
N ASP A 68 7.41 17.41 -4.96
CA ASP A 68 7.50 17.13 -3.52
C ASP A 68 6.36 17.76 -2.72
N GLU A 69 5.75 18.82 -3.27
CA GLU A 69 4.63 19.44 -2.57
C GLU A 69 3.40 18.55 -2.58
N ARG A 70 3.23 17.76 -3.63
CA ARG A 70 2.15 16.79 -3.66
C ARG A 70 2.49 15.55 -2.84
N GLY A 71 3.77 15.34 -2.58
CA GLY A 71 4.20 14.29 -1.68
C GLY A 71 5.24 13.36 -2.29
N THR A 72 5.77 12.50 -1.45
CA THR A 72 6.78 11.51 -1.81
C THR A 72 6.36 10.15 -1.31
N GLY A 73 7.12 9.11 -1.69
CA GLY A 73 6.86 7.77 -1.17
C GLY A 73 6.97 7.68 0.34
N TYR A 74 7.75 8.56 0.96
CA TYR A 74 7.86 8.56 2.41
C TYR A 74 6.54 8.91 3.09
N ASP A 75 5.71 9.74 2.44
CA ASP A 75 4.40 10.08 2.99
C ASP A 75 3.51 8.84 3.12
N VAL A 76 3.67 7.89 2.22
CA VAL A 76 2.92 6.63 2.29
C VAL A 76 3.39 5.82 3.50
N VAL A 77 4.71 5.77 3.72
CA VAL A 77 5.26 5.06 4.88
C VAL A 77 4.73 5.67 6.17
N LEU A 78 4.71 6.99 6.25
CA LEU A 78 4.20 7.68 7.44
C LEU A 78 2.71 7.39 7.67
N TRP A 79 1.93 7.35 6.60
CA TRP A 79 0.51 7.05 6.72
C TRP A 79 0.31 5.62 7.25
N ILE A 80 1.06 4.66 6.71
CA ILE A 80 0.95 3.28 7.17
C ILE A 80 1.34 3.18 8.64
N GLU A 81 2.42 3.84 9.02
CA GLU A 81 2.88 3.82 10.41
C GLU A 81 1.80 4.34 11.34
N GLU A 82 1.19 5.44 10.99
CA GLU A 82 0.13 6.02 11.81
C GLU A 82 -1.07 5.07 11.93
N GLN A 83 -1.47 4.46 10.81
CA GLN A 83 -2.62 3.57 10.83
C GLN A 83 -2.34 2.31 11.66
N VAL A 84 -1.12 1.79 11.59
CA VAL A 84 -0.75 0.63 12.39
C VAL A 84 -0.72 1.00 13.88
N ALA A 85 -0.11 2.13 14.20
CA ALA A 85 0.06 2.54 15.60
C ALA A 85 -1.26 2.91 16.26
N LEU A 86 -2.15 3.57 15.54
CA LEU A 86 -3.35 4.15 16.14
C LEU A 86 -4.63 3.40 15.84
N HIS A 87 -4.68 2.63 14.78
CA HIS A 87 -5.95 2.06 14.31
C HIS A 87 -5.90 0.55 14.06
N GLY A 88 -4.80 -0.10 14.41
CA GLY A 88 -4.70 -1.55 14.26
C GLY A 88 -4.67 -2.03 12.82
N PHE A 89 -4.27 -1.16 11.91
CA PHE A 89 -4.20 -1.49 10.49
C PHE A 89 -3.26 -2.66 10.25
N ALA A 90 -3.64 -3.59 9.35
CA ALA A 90 -2.78 -4.69 8.93
C ALA A 90 -2.02 -4.23 7.69
N PRO A 91 -0.71 -3.93 7.80
CA PRO A 91 0.01 -3.37 6.67
C PRO A 91 0.32 -4.40 5.61
N PRO A 92 0.42 -3.98 4.34
CA PRO A 92 0.88 -4.89 3.29
C PRO A 92 2.37 -5.16 3.43
N ALA A 93 2.88 -6.11 2.66
CA ALA A 93 4.32 -6.24 2.48
C ALA A 93 4.81 -4.98 1.77
N MET A 94 5.94 -4.43 2.22
CA MET A 94 6.43 -3.15 1.73
C MET A 94 7.85 -3.26 1.23
N LYS A 95 8.15 -2.63 0.09
CA LYS A 95 9.52 -2.49 -0.39
C LYS A 95 9.72 -1.13 -1.01
N VAL A 96 10.99 -0.73 -1.09
CA VAL A 96 11.39 0.55 -1.65
C VAL A 96 12.25 0.29 -2.88
N HIS A 97 11.95 0.98 -3.97
CA HIS A 97 12.72 0.85 -5.20
C HIS A 97 13.30 2.18 -5.66
N SER A 98 13.57 3.08 -4.72
CA SER A 98 14.07 4.44 -5.03
C SER A 98 15.56 4.43 -5.35
N ALA A 99 15.96 5.25 -6.32
CA ALA A 99 17.37 5.49 -6.62
C ALA A 99 18.01 6.48 -5.64
N ASN A 100 17.20 7.20 -4.87
CA ASN A 100 17.68 8.17 -3.89
C ASN A 100 18.09 7.42 -2.63
N VAL A 101 19.41 7.28 -2.41
CA VAL A 101 19.93 6.40 -1.36
C VAL A 101 19.53 6.86 0.03
N SER A 102 19.63 8.15 0.33
CA SER A 102 19.29 8.63 1.67
C SER A 102 17.79 8.52 1.93
N ALA A 103 16.96 8.80 0.93
CA ALA A 103 15.52 8.64 1.07
C ALA A 103 15.15 7.17 1.26
N ARG A 104 15.80 6.28 0.51
CA ARG A 104 15.55 4.85 0.64
C ARG A 104 15.87 4.36 2.05
N THR A 105 17.02 4.79 2.60
CA THR A 105 17.41 4.41 3.95
C THR A 105 16.37 4.85 4.97
N LYS A 106 15.89 6.08 4.84
CA LYS A 106 14.87 6.64 5.73
C LYS A 106 13.55 5.86 5.63
N MET A 107 13.13 5.56 4.41
CA MET A 107 11.90 4.82 4.19
C MET A 107 12.01 3.39 4.73
N GLU A 108 13.13 2.73 4.50
CA GLU A 108 13.33 1.38 5.00
C GLU A 108 13.38 1.35 6.53
N SER A 109 13.91 2.39 7.14
CA SER A 109 13.88 2.51 8.60
C SER A 109 12.45 2.60 9.11
N GLY A 110 11.62 3.39 8.43
CA GLY A 110 10.19 3.48 8.77
C GLY A 110 9.47 2.15 8.62
N ILE A 111 9.77 1.44 7.55
CA ILE A 111 9.17 0.13 7.30
C ILE A 111 9.55 -0.85 8.42
N ARG A 112 10.81 -0.85 8.85
CA ARG A 112 11.24 -1.72 9.93
C ARG A 112 10.51 -1.39 11.23
N ALA A 113 10.25 -0.11 11.49
CA ALA A 113 9.50 0.29 12.67
C ALA A 113 8.06 -0.23 12.62
N ILE A 114 7.44 -0.15 11.43
CA ILE A 114 6.09 -0.67 11.24
C ILE A 114 6.07 -2.18 11.49
N GLU A 115 7.03 -2.89 10.93
CA GLU A 115 7.12 -4.35 11.08
C GLU A 115 7.32 -4.74 12.54
N ALA A 116 8.13 -3.96 13.26
CA ALA A 116 8.36 -4.22 14.69
C ALA A 116 7.07 -4.03 15.50
N MET A 117 6.29 -3.00 15.20
CA MET A 117 5.01 -2.79 15.86
C MET A 117 4.05 -3.93 15.59
N THR A 118 4.00 -4.41 14.35
CA THR A 118 3.12 -5.49 13.97
C THR A 118 3.50 -6.79 14.67
N ARG A 119 4.80 -7.11 14.72
CA ARG A 119 5.26 -8.31 15.42
C ARG A 119 4.93 -8.26 16.89
N LYS A 120 5.14 -7.10 17.51
CA LYS A 120 4.87 -6.94 18.93
C LYS A 120 3.39 -7.14 19.24
N ARG A 121 2.53 -6.62 18.37
CA ARG A 121 1.09 -6.78 18.52
C ARG A 121 0.67 -8.24 18.40
N ASP A 122 1.31 -8.97 17.47
CA ASP A 122 0.92 -10.34 17.17
C ASP A 122 1.44 -11.36 18.18
N VAL A 123 2.40 -10.98 19.00
CA VAL A 123 2.99 -11.87 19.97
C VAL A 123 2.11 -12.08 21.21
N ARG A 124 1.15 -11.22 21.43
CA ARG A 124 0.29 -11.30 22.60
C ARG A 124 -0.66 -12.44 22.67
#